data_a19943c68be77476818623b858376a66
#
_entry.id   a19943c68be77476818623b858376a66
#
_cell.length_a   1.000
_cell.length_b   1.000
_cell.length_c   1.000
_cell.angle_alpha   90.00
_cell.angle_beta   90.00
_cell.angle_gamma   90.00
#
_symmetry.space_group_name_H-M   'P 1'
#
loop_
_entity.id
_entity.type
_entity.pdbx_description
1 polymer ?
#
loop_
_entity_poly.entity_id
_entity_poly.type
_entity_poly.pdbx_seq_one_letter_code
_entity_poly.pdbx_strand_id
1 'polypeptide(L)'
;ERYHRRLISYINALGVRDVIFPGHIKFDEILAYYRVADVFLCQSEHEGFCVPLVEAMKFAVPIVAYDSSAIAGTLGGSGILMKEKNPVLTAGVIDRVVKDEELRNSIIAGEKKRLEDFDNEKIAGRFEKLLADFIAKR
;
A
#
# COMPACT_ATOMS: atom_id res chain seq x y z
N GLU A 1 18.44 -0.92 -15.99
CA GLU A 1 19.67 -0.13 -15.81
C GLU A 1 19.54 1.37 -16.18
N ARG A 2 18.97 1.72 -17.35
CA ARG A 2 18.85 3.12 -17.79
C ARG A 2 17.96 3.97 -16.88
N TYR A 3 16.82 3.43 -16.45
CA TYR A 3 15.87 4.11 -15.56
C TYR A 3 16.47 4.33 -14.17
N HIS A 4 17.10 3.31 -13.59
CA HIS A 4 17.78 3.40 -12.30
C HIS A 4 18.85 4.49 -12.27
N ARG A 5 19.72 4.55 -13.30
CA ARG A 5 20.72 5.63 -13.43
C ARG A 5 20.10 7.02 -13.48
N ARG A 6 18.96 7.18 -14.14
CA ARG A 6 18.24 8.46 -14.18
C ARG A 6 17.71 8.85 -12.78
N LEU A 7 17.18 7.89 -12.02
CA LEU A 7 16.74 8.14 -10.64
C LEU A 7 17.91 8.59 -9.74
N ILE A 8 19.04 7.89 -9.79
CA ILE A 8 20.24 8.26 -9.02
C ILE A 8 20.71 9.67 -9.41
N SER A 9 20.78 9.98 -10.71
CA SER A 9 21.15 11.32 -11.18
C SER A 9 20.20 12.40 -10.66
N TYR A 10 18.90 12.11 -10.63
CA TYR A 10 17.88 13.04 -10.14
C TYR A 10 17.98 13.26 -8.63
N ILE A 11 18.16 12.19 -7.85
CA ILE A 11 18.40 12.24 -6.39
C ILE A 11 19.61 13.11 -6.08
N ASN A 12 20.72 12.89 -6.78
CA ASN A 12 21.94 13.67 -6.59
C ASN A 12 21.74 15.14 -6.95
N ALA A 13 21.04 15.44 -8.05
CA ALA A 13 20.75 16.80 -8.47
C ALA A 13 19.88 17.57 -7.46
N LEU A 14 18.98 16.87 -6.77
CA LEU A 14 18.13 17.43 -5.70
C LEU A 14 18.82 17.48 -4.34
N GLY A 15 20.03 16.91 -4.20
CA GLY A 15 20.74 16.82 -2.92
C GLY A 15 20.01 15.92 -1.88
N VAL A 16 19.12 15.04 -2.33
CA VAL A 16 18.39 14.13 -1.44
C VAL A 16 19.35 13.05 -0.93
N ARG A 17 19.28 12.73 0.36
CA ARG A 17 20.04 11.68 1.03
C ARG A 17 19.13 10.57 1.51
N ASP A 18 19.74 9.47 1.94
CA ASP A 18 19.07 8.36 2.62
C ASP A 18 18.01 7.64 1.76
N VAL A 19 18.22 7.64 0.42
CA VAL A 19 17.42 6.84 -0.51
C VAL A 19 18.12 5.51 -0.76
N ILE A 20 17.44 4.41 -0.44
CA ILE A 20 17.95 3.05 -0.55
C ILE A 20 17.20 2.32 -1.65
N PHE A 21 17.93 1.70 -2.56
CA PHE A 21 17.40 0.80 -3.59
C PHE A 21 17.88 -0.62 -3.28
N PRO A 22 17.12 -1.42 -2.53
CA PRO A 22 17.57 -2.75 -2.13
C PRO A 22 17.66 -3.74 -3.31
N GLY A 23 17.08 -3.41 -4.46
CA GLY A 23 17.07 -4.29 -5.63
C GLY A 23 16.21 -5.53 -5.40
N HIS A 24 16.67 -6.67 -5.93
CA HIS A 24 16.01 -7.95 -5.70
C HIS A 24 16.44 -8.51 -4.35
N ILE A 25 15.52 -8.53 -3.41
CA ILE A 25 15.70 -9.05 -2.06
C ILE A 25 14.77 -10.26 -1.84
N LYS A 26 15.10 -11.09 -0.85
CA LYS A 26 14.27 -12.24 -0.49
C LYS A 26 13.00 -11.80 0.23
N PHE A 27 11.99 -12.66 0.22
CA PHE A 27 10.71 -12.36 0.87
C PHE A 27 10.85 -11.99 2.35
N ASP A 28 11.68 -12.73 3.10
CA ASP A 28 11.92 -12.43 4.52
C ASP A 28 12.54 -11.05 4.75
N GLU A 29 13.38 -10.59 3.81
CA GLU A 29 13.97 -9.26 3.85
C GLU A 29 12.91 -8.17 3.56
N ILE A 30 11.96 -8.43 2.66
CA ILE A 30 10.80 -7.53 2.42
C ILE A 30 9.99 -7.36 3.71
N LEU A 31 9.74 -8.44 4.44
CA LEU A 31 9.00 -8.39 5.70
C LEU A 31 9.73 -7.55 6.76
N ALA A 32 11.07 -7.51 6.74
CA ALA A 32 11.85 -6.66 7.64
C ALA A 32 11.61 -5.16 7.35
N TYR A 33 11.50 -4.77 6.08
CA TYR A 33 11.15 -3.38 5.72
C TYR A 33 9.78 -2.98 6.24
N TYR A 34 8.76 -3.82 6.11
CA TYR A 34 7.44 -3.52 6.69
C TYR A 34 7.50 -3.33 8.21
N ARG A 35 8.33 -4.10 8.94
CA ARG A 35 8.44 -3.98 10.41
C ARG A 35 9.05 -2.67 10.90
N VAL A 36 9.84 -2.01 10.06
CA VAL A 36 10.54 -0.75 10.43
C VAL A 36 9.95 0.46 9.70
N ALA A 37 8.96 0.28 8.85
CA ALA A 37 8.36 1.35 8.09
C ALA A 37 7.38 2.17 8.95
N ASP A 38 7.48 3.49 8.86
CA ASP A 38 6.52 4.43 9.45
C ASP A 38 5.31 4.67 8.55
N VAL A 39 5.50 4.58 7.24
CA VAL A 39 4.46 4.78 6.21
C VAL A 39 4.76 3.92 4.99
N PHE A 40 3.74 3.33 4.41
CA PHE A 40 3.80 2.70 3.10
C PHE A 40 3.23 3.66 2.04
N LEU A 41 4.08 4.09 1.10
CA LEU A 41 3.69 4.96 0.00
C LEU A 41 3.54 4.16 -1.30
N CYS A 42 2.34 4.18 -1.91
CA CYS A 42 2.08 3.60 -3.21
C CYS A 42 1.68 4.68 -4.22
N GLN A 43 2.52 4.89 -5.24
CA GLN A 43 2.27 5.86 -6.32
C GLN A 43 2.09 5.18 -7.68
N SER A 44 1.71 3.89 -7.67
CA SER A 44 1.42 3.13 -8.88
C SER A 44 0.30 3.75 -9.70
N GLU A 45 0.44 3.73 -11.02
CA GLU A 45 -0.59 4.21 -11.96
C GLU A 45 -1.52 3.10 -12.43
N HIS A 46 -1.05 1.86 -12.31
CA HIS A 46 -1.84 0.69 -12.73
C HIS A 46 -1.54 -0.52 -11.85
N GLU A 47 -2.58 -1.03 -11.21
CA GLU A 47 -2.53 -2.22 -10.35
C GLU A 47 -3.75 -3.09 -10.59
N GLY A 48 -3.57 -4.42 -10.57
CA GLY A 48 -4.68 -5.36 -10.60
C GLY A 48 -5.35 -5.55 -9.24
N PHE A 49 -4.55 -5.56 -8.17
CA PHE A 49 -4.99 -5.72 -6.78
C PHE A 49 -4.07 -4.98 -5.80
N CYS A 50 -2.76 -4.98 -6.07
CA CYS A 50 -1.71 -4.42 -5.21
C CYS A 50 -1.57 -5.15 -3.86
N VAL A 51 -1.09 -6.39 -3.89
CA VAL A 51 -0.79 -7.21 -2.70
C VAL A 51 -0.01 -6.44 -1.63
N PRO A 52 1.00 -5.60 -1.96
CA PRO A 52 1.73 -4.82 -0.97
C PRO A 52 0.88 -3.95 -0.04
N LEU A 53 -0.31 -3.51 -0.45
CA LEU A 53 -1.23 -2.80 0.44
C LEU A 53 -1.74 -3.71 1.58
N VAL A 54 -2.11 -4.94 1.24
CA VAL A 54 -2.58 -5.93 2.24
C VAL A 54 -1.43 -6.34 3.17
N GLU A 55 -0.22 -6.44 2.63
CA GLU A 55 0.98 -6.70 3.43
C GLU A 55 1.24 -5.55 4.41
N ALA A 56 1.18 -4.28 3.97
CA ALA A 56 1.31 -3.12 4.84
C ALA A 56 0.25 -3.11 5.96
N MET A 57 -1.02 -3.37 5.63
CA MET A 57 -2.09 -3.51 6.62
C MET A 57 -1.78 -4.58 7.68
N LYS A 58 -1.23 -5.73 7.25
CA LYS A 58 -0.86 -6.84 8.15
C LYS A 58 0.23 -6.45 9.14
N PHE A 59 1.14 -5.58 8.74
CA PHE A 59 2.21 -5.06 9.60
C PHE A 59 1.83 -3.78 10.34
N ALA A 60 0.57 -3.33 10.23
CA ALA A 60 0.08 -2.09 10.83
C ALA A 60 0.89 -0.85 10.38
N VAL A 61 1.33 -0.82 9.13
CA VAL A 61 2.02 0.30 8.50
C VAL A 61 0.98 1.17 7.79
N PRO A 62 0.76 2.42 8.22
CA PRO A 62 -0.26 3.27 7.61
C PRO A 62 0.05 3.54 6.14
N ILE A 63 -0.99 3.49 5.31
CA ILE A 63 -0.89 3.55 3.86
C ILE A 63 -1.28 4.94 3.35
N VAL A 64 -0.41 5.50 2.51
CA VAL A 64 -0.72 6.64 1.64
C VAL A 64 -0.59 6.19 0.20
N ALA A 65 -1.66 6.24 -0.58
CA ALA A 65 -1.66 5.70 -1.93
C ALA A 65 -2.32 6.66 -2.93
N TYR A 66 -1.87 6.62 -4.18
CA TYR A 66 -2.51 7.31 -5.29
C TYR A 66 -3.75 6.54 -5.76
N ASP A 67 -4.86 7.26 -5.96
CA ASP A 67 -6.13 6.69 -6.43
C ASP A 67 -6.03 6.30 -7.90
N SER A 68 -5.61 5.07 -8.16
CA SER A 68 -5.52 4.52 -9.51
C SER A 68 -6.03 3.09 -9.56
N SER A 69 -6.68 2.75 -10.65
CA SER A 69 -7.15 1.38 -10.97
C SER A 69 -7.75 0.63 -9.75
N ALA A 70 -7.15 -0.46 -9.28
CA ALA A 70 -7.67 -1.28 -8.18
C ALA A 70 -7.35 -0.75 -6.76
N ILE A 71 -6.52 0.28 -6.61
CA ILE A 71 -6.03 0.77 -5.29
C ILE A 71 -7.19 1.11 -4.35
N ALA A 72 -8.15 1.94 -4.82
CA ALA A 72 -9.31 2.31 -4.01
C ALA A 72 -10.14 1.09 -3.56
N GLY A 73 -10.33 0.12 -4.48
CA GLY A 73 -11.04 -1.13 -4.20
C GLY A 73 -10.32 -2.00 -3.18
N THR A 74 -8.99 -2.10 -3.26
CA THR A 74 -8.19 -2.86 -2.31
C THR A 74 -8.19 -2.20 -0.94
N LEU A 75 -8.03 -0.88 -0.86
CA LEU A 75 -8.12 -0.13 0.41
C LEU A 75 -9.52 -0.19 1.03
N GLY A 76 -10.58 -0.20 0.23
CA GLY A 76 -11.95 -0.31 0.73
C GLY A 76 -12.35 0.82 1.69
N GLY A 77 -11.81 2.02 1.50
CA GLY A 77 -12.04 3.19 2.36
C GLY A 77 -11.08 3.29 3.54
N SER A 78 -10.13 2.37 3.71
CA SER A 78 -9.03 2.50 4.68
C SER A 78 -7.81 3.19 4.06
N GLY A 79 -6.83 3.57 4.88
CA GLY A 79 -5.66 4.31 4.41
C GLY A 79 -5.98 5.74 3.95
N ILE A 80 -4.99 6.41 3.38
CA ILE A 80 -5.17 7.75 2.76
C ILE A 80 -5.05 7.61 1.25
N LEU A 81 -6.10 8.04 0.53
CA LEU A 81 -6.18 7.98 -0.92
C LEU A 81 -5.99 9.36 -1.54
N MET A 82 -4.86 9.56 -2.23
CA MET A 82 -4.50 10.79 -2.90
C MET A 82 -5.14 10.85 -4.29
N LYS A 83 -5.83 11.94 -4.61
CA LYS A 83 -6.51 12.13 -5.91
C LYS A 83 -5.58 12.66 -7.00
N GLU A 84 -4.42 13.18 -6.63
CA GLU A 84 -3.43 13.72 -7.55
C GLU A 84 -2.02 13.36 -7.13
N LYS A 85 -1.12 13.28 -8.09
CA LYS A 85 0.32 13.06 -7.88
C LYS A 85 1.04 14.40 -7.66
N ASN A 86 0.78 15.01 -6.52
CA ASN A 86 1.44 16.24 -6.10
C ASN A 86 2.52 15.90 -5.06
N PRO A 87 3.81 15.99 -5.37
CA PRO A 87 4.88 15.61 -4.45
C PRO A 87 4.87 16.42 -3.15
N VAL A 88 4.55 17.71 -3.21
CA VAL A 88 4.52 18.59 -2.04
C VAL A 88 3.38 18.20 -1.11
N LEU A 89 2.19 18.00 -1.68
CA LEU A 89 1.03 17.54 -0.91
C LEU A 89 1.28 16.16 -0.31
N THR A 90 1.82 15.22 -1.10
CA THR A 90 2.13 13.88 -0.63
C THR A 90 3.13 13.90 0.53
N ALA A 91 4.19 14.71 0.43
CA ALA A 91 5.16 14.88 1.51
C ALA A 91 4.51 15.44 2.78
N GLY A 92 3.62 16.45 2.65
CA GLY A 92 2.87 17.00 3.77
C GLY A 92 1.94 15.99 4.44
N VAL A 93 1.29 15.13 3.66
CA VAL A 93 0.44 14.05 4.18
C VAL A 93 1.29 13.02 4.94
N ILE A 94 2.43 12.59 4.39
CA ILE A 94 3.34 11.65 5.05
C ILE A 94 3.86 12.25 6.36
N ASP A 95 4.33 13.50 6.34
CA ASP A 95 4.82 14.20 7.53
C ASP A 95 3.75 14.25 8.63
N ARG A 96 2.49 14.51 8.25
CA ARG A 96 1.36 14.51 9.16
C ARG A 96 1.08 13.14 9.76
N VAL A 97 1.08 12.08 8.95
CA VAL A 97 0.87 10.69 9.42
C VAL A 97 1.96 10.27 10.40
N VAL A 98 3.20 10.64 10.14
CA VAL A 98 4.33 10.31 11.01
C VAL A 98 4.27 11.05 12.35
N LYS A 99 3.87 12.34 12.36
CA LYS A 99 3.88 13.19 13.56
C LYS A 99 2.62 13.12 14.40
N ASP A 100 1.47 12.83 13.78
CA ASP A 100 0.17 12.80 14.44
C ASP A 100 -0.19 11.35 14.79
N GLU A 101 0.04 10.98 16.05
CA GLU A 101 -0.20 9.64 16.55
C GLU A 101 -1.68 9.24 16.51
N GLU A 102 -2.58 10.17 16.79
CA GLU A 102 -4.03 9.92 16.78
C GLU A 102 -4.49 9.61 15.35
N LEU A 103 -4.08 10.43 14.37
CA LEU A 103 -4.35 10.18 12.96
C LEU A 103 -3.78 8.83 12.51
N ARG A 104 -2.52 8.56 12.82
CA ARG A 104 -1.87 7.29 12.47
C ARG A 104 -2.62 6.09 13.03
N ASN A 105 -2.98 6.12 14.31
CA ASN A 105 -3.71 5.04 14.96
C ASN A 105 -5.11 4.86 14.37
N SER A 106 -5.79 5.92 13.99
CA SER A 106 -7.08 5.86 13.30
C SER A 106 -6.98 5.19 11.94
N ILE A 107 -5.94 5.52 11.15
CA ILE A 107 -5.67 4.89 9.85
C ILE A 107 -5.43 3.38 10.04
N ILE A 108 -4.52 3.01 10.94
CA ILE A 108 -4.18 1.61 11.23
C ILE A 108 -5.40 0.83 11.70
N ALA A 109 -6.28 1.42 12.51
CA ALA A 109 -7.51 0.76 12.96
C ALA A 109 -8.47 0.47 11.79
N GLY A 110 -8.61 1.41 10.86
CA GLY A 110 -9.37 1.22 9.62
C GLY A 110 -8.79 0.11 8.73
N GLU A 111 -7.48 0.09 8.59
CA GLU A 111 -6.74 -0.92 7.82
C GLU A 111 -6.84 -2.33 8.43
N LYS A 112 -6.74 -2.46 9.75
CA LYS A 112 -6.97 -3.73 10.45
C LYS A 112 -8.37 -4.27 10.21
N LYS A 113 -9.39 -3.41 10.26
CA LYS A 113 -10.77 -3.80 9.94
C LYS A 113 -10.89 -4.25 8.49
N ARG A 114 -10.25 -3.54 7.55
CA ARG A 114 -10.23 -3.91 6.14
C ARG A 114 -9.56 -5.26 5.92
N LEU A 115 -8.48 -5.55 6.64
CA LEU A 115 -7.74 -6.80 6.54
C LEU A 115 -8.62 -8.05 6.81
N GLU A 116 -9.65 -7.92 7.65
CA GLU A 116 -10.62 -9.00 7.91
C GLU A 116 -11.39 -9.45 6.66
N ASP A 117 -11.51 -8.58 5.65
CA ASP A 117 -12.16 -8.93 4.38
C ASP A 117 -11.29 -9.84 3.50
N PHE A 118 -10.00 -9.92 3.78
CA PHE A 118 -9.02 -10.77 3.09
C PHE A 118 -8.71 -12.07 3.84
N ASP A 119 -9.52 -12.39 4.85
CA ASP A 119 -9.45 -13.67 5.54
C ASP A 119 -9.75 -14.84 4.58
N ASN A 120 -8.91 -15.88 4.63
CA ASN A 120 -8.98 -17.00 3.70
C ASN A 120 -10.30 -17.76 3.78
N GLU A 121 -10.87 -17.95 4.98
CA GLU A 121 -12.13 -18.66 5.16
C GLU A 121 -13.29 -17.85 4.58
N LYS A 122 -13.30 -16.53 4.80
CA LYS A 122 -14.30 -15.63 4.22
C LYS A 122 -14.22 -15.61 2.69
N ILE A 123 -13.01 -15.58 2.12
CA ILE A 123 -12.80 -15.59 0.67
C ILE A 123 -13.25 -16.94 0.10
N ALA A 124 -12.86 -18.05 0.70
CA ALA A 124 -13.26 -19.39 0.27
C ALA A 124 -14.79 -19.53 0.28
N GLY A 125 -15.46 -19.15 1.37
CA GLY A 125 -16.91 -19.23 1.46
C GLY A 125 -17.64 -18.35 0.44
N ARG A 126 -17.13 -17.16 0.14
CA ARG A 126 -17.66 -16.31 -0.94
C ARG A 126 -17.49 -16.97 -2.32
N PHE A 127 -16.34 -17.56 -2.57
CA PHE A 127 -16.06 -18.25 -3.83
C PHE A 127 -16.97 -19.47 -4.02
N GLU A 128 -17.10 -20.31 -3.00
CA GLU A 128 -17.99 -21.49 -3.02
C GLU A 128 -19.45 -21.09 -3.30
N LYS A 129 -19.92 -20.04 -2.64
CA LYS A 129 -21.27 -19.51 -2.88
C LYS A 129 -21.45 -19.02 -4.31
N LEU A 130 -20.52 -18.24 -4.85
CA LEU A 130 -20.57 -17.77 -6.23
C LEU A 130 -20.57 -18.92 -7.23
N LEU A 131 -19.78 -19.96 -6.97
CA LEU A 131 -19.73 -21.15 -7.81
C LEU A 131 -21.04 -21.93 -7.77
N ALA A 132 -21.62 -22.15 -6.57
CA ALA A 132 -22.92 -22.80 -6.41
C ALA A 132 -24.05 -22.04 -7.13
N ASP A 133 -24.10 -20.71 -6.95
CA ASP A 133 -25.10 -19.85 -7.63
C ASP A 133 -24.94 -19.88 -9.16
N PHE A 134 -23.73 -19.98 -9.67
CA PHE A 134 -23.46 -20.10 -11.09
C PHE A 134 -23.92 -21.45 -11.65
N ILE A 135 -23.67 -22.56 -10.94
CA ILE A 135 -24.08 -23.89 -11.35
C ILE A 135 -25.60 -24.02 -11.32
N ALA A 136 -26.27 -23.46 -10.31
CA ALA A 136 -27.73 -23.53 -10.15
C ALA A 136 -28.51 -22.75 -11.24
N LYS A 137 -27.86 -21.81 -11.93
CA LYS A 137 -28.47 -21.02 -13.02
C LYS A 137 -28.35 -21.67 -14.42
N ARG A 138 -27.72 -22.83 -14.50
CA ARG A 138 -27.62 -23.64 -15.73
C ARG A 138 -28.67 -24.73 -15.78
#